data_8ab680de49e9f2a2b4abe3c961bb2c1e
#
_entry.id   8ab680de49e9f2a2b4abe3c961bb2c1e
#
_cell.length_a   1.000
_cell.length_b   1.000
_cell.length_c   1.000
_cell.angle_alpha   90.00
_cell.angle_beta   90.00
_cell.angle_gamma   90.00
#
_symmetry.space_group_name_H-M   'P 1'
#
loop_
_entity.id
_entity.type
_entity.pdbx_description
1 polymer ?
#
loop_
_entity_poly.entity_id
_entity_poly.type
_entity_poly.pdbx_seq_one_letter_code
_entity_poly.pdbx_strand_id
1 'polypeptide(L)'
;CFRKEVGSHGIEERGVYRIHQFEKQEMVVLCKPEESMDWYNKMWSYTVEFFRSLDIPVRTLECCSGDLADLKVKSCDVEAWSPRQKKYFEVGSCSTLGDAQARRLGIRTKGENGTYFVHTLNNTVLATPRGLIAFLENNVNEDGTVNIPEALRPYMGGVSKIG
;
A
#
# COMPACT_ATOMS: atom_id res chain seq x y z
N CYS A 1 -5.72 4.57 -11.47
CA CYS A 1 -5.31 5.87 -10.92
C CYS A 1 -4.72 6.74 -12.00
N PHE A 2 -5.03 8.02 -11.95
CA PHE A 2 -4.55 9.03 -12.89
C PHE A 2 -3.95 10.19 -12.13
N ARG A 3 -2.80 10.70 -12.57
CA ARG A 3 -2.19 11.91 -11.99
C ARG A 3 -1.44 12.70 -13.04
N LYS A 4 -1.42 14.02 -12.88
CA LYS A 4 -0.57 14.90 -13.66
C LYS A 4 0.76 15.08 -12.91
N GLU A 5 1.80 14.40 -13.37
CA GLU A 5 3.13 14.56 -12.82
C GLU A 5 3.81 15.77 -13.48
N VAL A 6 4.29 16.70 -12.65
CA VAL A 6 4.96 17.91 -13.13
C VAL A 6 6.28 18.09 -12.40
N GLY A 7 7.37 18.08 -13.15
CA GLY A 7 8.64 18.65 -12.66
C GLY A 7 9.56 17.77 -11.85
N SER A 8 9.32 16.47 -11.76
CA SER A 8 10.25 15.59 -11.08
C SER A 8 11.30 14.99 -12.03
N HIS A 9 12.57 15.17 -11.73
CA HIS A 9 13.70 14.77 -12.58
C HIS A 9 14.76 13.97 -11.80
N GLY A 10 14.35 13.14 -10.83
CA GLY A 10 15.25 12.29 -10.05
C GLY A 10 15.53 10.92 -10.70
N ILE A 11 16.66 10.30 -10.34
CA ILE A 11 16.95 8.90 -10.72
C ILE A 11 15.85 7.95 -10.24
N GLU A 12 15.18 8.26 -9.12
CA GLU A 12 14.11 7.49 -8.52
C GLU A 12 12.81 7.51 -9.33
N GLU A 13 12.67 8.49 -10.22
CA GLU A 13 11.48 8.68 -11.06
C GLU A 13 11.62 8.09 -12.46
N ARG A 14 12.79 7.50 -12.77
CA ARG A 14 12.99 6.79 -14.02
C ARG A 14 12.25 5.45 -14.03
N GLY A 15 11.75 5.06 -15.19
CA GLY A 15 11.00 3.82 -15.38
C GLY A 15 9.56 3.95 -14.92
N VAL A 16 9.04 2.90 -14.29
CA VAL A 16 7.62 2.81 -13.93
C VAL A 16 7.32 3.19 -12.48
N TYR A 17 8.31 3.68 -11.71
CA TYR A 17 8.12 4.01 -10.29
C TYR A 17 7.06 5.11 -10.07
N ARG A 18 7.05 6.13 -10.94
CA ARG A 18 6.11 7.23 -10.90
C ARG A 18 5.61 7.55 -12.32
N ILE A 19 4.35 7.21 -12.58
CA ILE A 19 3.74 7.28 -13.91
C ILE A 19 2.37 7.96 -13.86
N HIS A 20 1.89 8.46 -15.00
CA HIS A 20 0.66 9.22 -15.11
C HIS A 20 -0.61 8.38 -14.92
N GLN A 21 -0.57 7.11 -15.33
CA GLN A 21 -1.70 6.18 -15.22
C GLN A 21 -1.20 4.82 -14.73
N PHE A 22 -1.89 4.25 -13.74
CA PHE A 22 -1.56 2.95 -13.19
C PHE A 22 -2.76 2.33 -12.49
N GLU A 23 -2.67 1.04 -12.25
CA GLU A 23 -3.64 0.29 -11.44
C GLU A 23 -3.18 0.22 -9.98
N LYS A 24 -4.16 0.30 -9.08
CA LYS A 24 -3.93 0.18 -7.65
C LYS A 24 -5.10 -0.51 -6.97
N GLN A 25 -4.80 -1.44 -6.11
CA GLN A 25 -5.78 -2.03 -5.20
C GLN A 25 -5.73 -1.31 -3.86
N GLU A 26 -6.88 -0.81 -3.45
CA GLU A 26 -7.04 -0.05 -2.21
C GLU A 26 -8.11 -0.70 -1.34
N MET A 27 -7.80 -0.94 -0.07
CA MET A 27 -8.80 -1.27 0.94
C MET A 27 -9.38 0.03 1.51
N VAL A 28 -10.69 0.10 1.59
CA VAL A 28 -11.41 1.19 2.25
C VAL A 28 -12.32 0.59 3.31
N VAL A 29 -12.23 1.11 4.54
CA VAL A 29 -13.05 0.66 5.66
C VAL A 29 -13.82 1.85 6.23
N LEU A 30 -15.12 1.62 6.47
CA LEU A 30 -15.99 2.48 7.26
C LEU A 30 -16.36 1.71 8.51
N CYS A 31 -16.05 2.24 9.67
CA CYS A 31 -16.26 1.55 10.94
C CYS A 31 -16.73 2.49 12.04
N LYS A 32 -17.06 1.92 13.19
CA LYS A 32 -17.31 2.71 14.40
C LYS A 32 -16.01 3.33 14.91
N PRO A 33 -16.09 4.49 15.60
CA PRO A 33 -14.91 5.15 16.16
C PRO A 33 -14.01 4.24 17.00
N GLU A 34 -14.62 3.42 17.86
CA GLU A 34 -13.95 2.49 18.77
C GLU A 34 -13.23 1.33 18.05
N GLU A 35 -13.65 0.97 16.84
CA GLU A 35 -13.06 -0.10 16.02
C GLU A 35 -11.90 0.38 15.16
N SER A 36 -11.69 1.68 15.06
CA SER A 36 -10.81 2.31 14.08
C SER A 36 -9.35 1.82 14.19
N MET A 37 -8.82 1.69 15.40
CA MET A 37 -7.43 1.27 15.60
C MET A 37 -7.23 -0.23 15.33
N ASP A 38 -8.23 -1.06 15.61
CA ASP A 38 -8.17 -2.49 15.30
C ASP A 38 -8.17 -2.71 13.78
N TRP A 39 -9.03 -1.99 13.06
CA TRP A 39 -9.03 -2.00 11.60
C TRP A 39 -7.73 -1.47 11.02
N TYR A 40 -7.17 -0.38 11.57
CA TYR A 40 -5.88 0.15 11.15
C TYR A 40 -4.77 -0.92 11.25
N ASN A 41 -4.64 -1.54 12.40
CA ASN A 41 -3.64 -2.59 12.64
C ASN A 41 -3.83 -3.79 11.70
N LYS A 42 -5.06 -4.21 11.50
CA LYS A 42 -5.41 -5.33 10.62
C LYS A 42 -5.12 -5.03 9.15
N MET A 43 -5.42 -3.81 8.69
CA MET A 43 -5.24 -3.43 7.29
C MET A 43 -3.77 -3.39 6.87
N TRP A 44 -2.91 -2.74 7.66
CA TRP A 44 -1.49 -2.67 7.29
C TRP A 44 -0.81 -4.05 7.41
N SER A 45 -1.23 -4.90 8.34
CA SER A 45 -0.69 -6.27 8.44
C SER A 45 -0.98 -7.08 7.18
N TYR A 46 -2.13 -6.92 6.55
CA TYR A 46 -2.45 -7.58 5.28
C TYR A 46 -1.47 -7.20 4.17
N THR A 47 -1.09 -5.92 4.08
CA THR A 47 -0.09 -5.49 3.09
C THR A 47 1.28 -6.11 3.38
N VAL A 48 1.70 -6.14 4.64
CA VAL A 48 2.96 -6.79 5.06
C VAL A 48 2.95 -8.29 4.70
N GLU A 49 1.87 -9.00 5.05
CA GLU A 49 1.71 -10.43 4.76
C GLU A 49 1.69 -10.70 3.25
N PHE A 50 1.01 -9.84 2.48
CA PHE A 50 0.99 -9.93 1.03
C PHE A 50 2.40 -9.88 0.43
N PHE A 51 3.19 -8.86 0.75
CA PHE A 51 4.55 -8.76 0.21
C PHE A 51 5.47 -9.88 0.71
N ARG A 52 5.33 -10.31 1.95
CA ARG A 52 6.07 -11.48 2.48
C ARG A 52 5.72 -12.77 1.76
N SER A 53 4.46 -12.96 1.37
CA SER A 53 4.04 -14.13 0.58
C SER A 53 4.66 -14.18 -0.82
N LEU A 54 5.18 -13.04 -1.29
CA LEU A 54 5.92 -12.91 -2.55
C LEU A 54 7.45 -12.98 -2.36
N ASP A 55 7.92 -13.41 -1.19
CA ASP A 55 9.35 -13.46 -0.82
C ASP A 55 10.05 -12.08 -0.88
N ILE A 56 9.30 -10.99 -0.66
CA ILE A 56 9.80 -9.62 -0.69
C ILE A 56 10.03 -9.12 0.75
N PRO A 57 11.27 -8.78 1.14
CA PRO A 57 11.55 -8.18 2.43
C PRO A 57 10.89 -6.82 2.55
N VAL A 58 10.11 -6.61 3.62
CA VAL A 58 9.44 -5.34 3.90
C VAL A 58 9.72 -4.86 5.31
N ARG A 59 9.64 -3.54 5.48
CA ARG A 59 9.58 -2.89 6.79
C ARG A 59 8.38 -1.94 6.83
N THR A 60 7.99 -1.54 8.03
CA THR A 60 6.95 -0.54 8.27
C THR A 60 7.56 0.73 8.83
N LEU A 61 7.06 1.87 8.38
CA LEU A 61 7.48 3.20 8.82
C LEU A 61 6.26 3.98 9.30
N GLU A 62 6.13 4.19 10.60
CA GLU A 62 5.09 5.05 11.14
C GLU A 62 5.43 6.52 10.86
N CYS A 63 4.51 7.24 10.23
CA CYS A 63 4.71 8.63 9.87
C CYS A 63 4.67 9.52 11.12
N CYS A 64 5.66 10.39 11.26
CA CYS A 64 5.67 11.41 12.31
C CYS A 64 4.63 12.50 12.03
N SER A 65 4.28 13.27 13.06
CA SER A 65 3.26 14.32 12.95
C SER A 65 3.59 15.40 11.91
N GLY A 66 4.87 15.66 11.67
CA GLY A 66 5.29 16.64 10.67
C GLY A 66 5.12 16.19 9.22
N ASP A 67 4.91 14.89 8.99
CA ASP A 67 4.73 14.29 7.66
C ASP A 67 3.29 13.80 7.42
N LEU A 68 2.42 13.91 8.42
CA LEU A 68 1.02 13.57 8.28
C LEU A 68 0.28 14.64 7.46
N ALA A 69 -0.48 14.19 6.45
CA ALA A 69 -1.42 15.07 5.76
C ALA A 69 -2.56 15.51 6.71
N ASP A 70 -3.11 16.71 6.49
CA ASP A 70 -4.06 17.41 7.37
C ASP A 70 -5.26 16.57 7.87
N LEU A 71 -5.71 15.59 7.08
CA LEU A 71 -6.85 14.76 7.42
C LEU A 71 -6.48 13.45 8.13
N LYS A 72 -5.19 13.11 8.18
CA LYS A 72 -4.74 11.84 8.75
C LYS A 72 -4.58 11.96 10.27
N VAL A 73 -5.13 11.00 11.00
CA VAL A 73 -4.90 10.83 12.43
C VAL A 73 -3.64 10.01 12.68
N LYS A 74 -3.45 8.98 11.88
CA LYS A 74 -2.28 8.09 11.93
C LYS A 74 -2.03 7.51 10.55
N SER A 75 -0.74 7.34 10.19
CA SER A 75 -0.33 6.71 8.93
C SER A 75 0.90 5.85 9.15
N CYS A 76 0.95 4.74 8.44
CA CYS A 76 2.10 3.84 8.42
C CYS A 76 2.36 3.43 6.97
N ASP A 77 3.57 3.65 6.50
CA ASP A 77 4.00 3.21 5.18
C ASP A 77 4.56 1.78 5.28
N VAL A 78 4.33 1.01 4.22
CA VAL A 78 4.99 -0.27 3.99
C VAL A 78 6.03 -0.07 2.91
N GLU A 79 7.27 -0.39 3.22
CA GLU A 79 8.39 -0.21 2.31
C GLU A 79 9.01 -1.57 1.97
N ALA A 80 9.28 -1.81 0.69
CA ALA A 80 9.96 -3.00 0.19
C ALA A 80 11.46 -2.74 -0.02
N TRP A 81 12.27 -3.77 0.21
CA TRP A 81 13.70 -3.71 -0.07
C TRP A 81 13.98 -3.71 -1.57
N SER A 82 14.85 -2.81 -2.00
CA SER A 82 15.41 -2.78 -3.35
C SER A 82 16.88 -3.26 -3.32
N PRO A 83 17.18 -4.49 -3.78
CA PRO A 83 18.55 -4.97 -3.89
C PRO A 83 19.40 -4.10 -4.80
N ARG A 84 18.83 -3.56 -5.86
CA ARG A 84 19.52 -2.68 -6.83
C ARG A 84 19.93 -1.34 -6.20
N GLN A 85 19.01 -0.72 -5.43
CA GLN A 85 19.28 0.59 -4.82
C GLN A 85 19.90 0.47 -3.42
N LYS A 86 19.91 -0.74 -2.82
CA LYS A 86 20.34 -1.01 -1.43
C LYS A 86 19.62 -0.15 -0.41
N LYS A 87 18.34 0.10 -0.64
CA LYS A 87 17.46 0.85 0.26
C LYS A 87 16.03 0.35 0.20
N TYR A 88 15.22 0.74 1.16
CA TYR A 88 13.77 0.54 1.15
C TYR A 88 13.09 1.66 0.38
N PHE A 89 11.97 1.35 -0.26
CA PHE A 89 11.09 2.32 -0.93
C PHE A 89 9.62 1.99 -0.66
N GLU A 90 8.79 3.00 -0.60
CA GLU A 90 7.37 2.88 -0.31
C GLU A 90 6.63 2.10 -1.40
N VAL A 91 5.91 1.05 -1.00
CA VAL A 91 5.02 0.23 -1.85
C VAL A 91 3.56 0.32 -1.46
N GLY A 92 3.27 0.78 -0.26
CA GLY A 92 1.91 0.96 0.23
C GLY A 92 1.87 1.88 1.45
N SER A 93 0.68 2.40 1.77
CA SER A 93 0.45 3.25 2.92
C SER A 93 -0.93 2.99 3.51
N CYS A 94 -1.00 2.79 4.83
CA CYS A 94 -2.23 2.63 5.59
C CYS A 94 -2.49 3.88 6.42
N SER A 95 -3.73 4.38 6.39
CA SER A 95 -4.09 5.60 7.12
C SER A 95 -5.46 5.49 7.78
N THR A 96 -5.58 6.02 8.99
CA THR A 96 -6.88 6.35 9.59
C THR A 96 -7.09 7.85 9.56
N LEU A 97 -8.28 8.27 9.16
CA LEU A 97 -8.66 9.67 9.02
C LEU A 97 -9.71 10.11 10.06
N GLY A 98 -9.99 9.23 11.03
CA GLY A 98 -11.07 9.49 11.98
C GLY A 98 -12.38 9.76 11.24
N ASP A 99 -13.14 10.75 11.69
CA ASP A 99 -14.39 11.15 11.07
C ASP A 99 -14.27 12.30 10.03
N ALA A 100 -13.04 12.75 9.71
CA ALA A 100 -12.82 13.93 8.87
C ALA A 100 -13.44 13.79 7.47
N GLN A 101 -13.26 12.65 6.81
CA GLN A 101 -13.89 12.39 5.51
C GLN A 101 -15.39 12.19 5.62
N ALA A 102 -15.83 11.45 6.65
CA ALA A 102 -17.24 11.20 6.87
C ALA A 102 -18.03 12.50 7.09
N ARG A 103 -17.47 13.47 7.82
CA ARG A 103 -18.07 14.81 7.97
C ARG A 103 -18.19 15.54 6.64
N ARG A 104 -17.15 15.54 5.83
CA ARG A 104 -17.16 16.23 4.52
C ARG A 104 -18.14 15.59 3.53
N LEU A 105 -18.26 14.27 3.56
CA LEU A 105 -19.12 13.49 2.65
C LEU A 105 -20.52 13.22 3.21
N GLY A 106 -20.80 13.58 4.46
CA GLY A 106 -22.08 13.35 5.10
C GLY A 106 -22.36 11.88 5.45
N ILE A 107 -21.31 11.05 5.60
CA ILE A 107 -21.43 9.61 5.86
C ILE A 107 -21.72 9.38 7.34
N ARG A 108 -22.94 8.95 7.63
CA ARG A 108 -23.44 8.72 9.00
C ARG A 108 -24.05 7.34 9.13
N THR A 109 -24.06 6.84 10.37
CA THR A 109 -24.77 5.61 10.74
C THR A 109 -25.61 5.84 12.00
N LYS A 110 -26.60 4.96 12.23
CA LYS A 110 -27.39 4.96 13.44
C LYS A 110 -26.70 4.11 14.52
N GLY A 111 -26.61 4.65 15.74
CA GLY A 111 -26.27 3.93 16.95
C GLY A 111 -27.37 4.01 17.97
N GLU A 112 -27.15 3.43 19.14
CA GLU A 112 -28.12 3.41 20.23
C GLU A 112 -28.50 4.83 20.74
N ASN A 113 -27.53 5.74 20.74
CA ASN A 113 -27.66 7.11 21.21
C ASN A 113 -27.91 8.13 20.08
N GLY A 114 -28.36 7.69 18.90
CA GLY A 114 -28.62 8.55 17.75
C GLY A 114 -27.67 8.35 16.58
N THR A 115 -27.65 9.32 15.69
CA THR A 115 -26.83 9.27 14.46
C THR A 115 -25.45 9.87 14.72
N TYR A 116 -24.38 9.20 14.23
CA TYR A 116 -23.00 9.67 14.34
C TYR A 116 -22.22 9.50 13.03
N PHE A 117 -21.11 10.20 12.90
CA PHE A 117 -20.18 10.04 11.78
C PHE A 117 -19.32 8.79 11.99
N VAL A 118 -19.14 8.02 10.93
CA VAL A 118 -18.23 6.86 10.94
C VAL A 118 -16.78 7.32 10.86
N HIS A 119 -15.85 6.47 11.28
CA HIS A 119 -14.45 6.61 10.94
C HIS A 119 -14.17 5.99 9.57
N THR A 120 -13.23 6.59 8.85
CA THR A 120 -12.77 6.08 7.54
C THR A 120 -11.29 5.74 7.59
N LEU A 121 -10.95 4.63 6.96
CA LEU A 121 -9.58 4.18 6.80
C LEU A 121 -9.35 3.80 5.35
N ASN A 122 -8.12 3.96 4.90
CA ASN A 122 -7.67 3.42 3.62
C ASN A 122 -6.29 2.79 3.75
N ASN A 123 -6.02 1.82 2.88
CA ASN A 123 -4.74 1.15 2.81
C ASN A 123 -4.46 0.67 1.39
N THR A 124 -3.34 1.10 0.83
CA THR A 124 -2.86 0.54 -0.43
C THR A 124 -2.36 -0.87 -0.20
N VAL A 125 -3.04 -1.85 -0.76
CA VAL A 125 -2.57 -3.24 -0.79
C VAL A 125 -1.46 -3.38 -1.80
N LEU A 126 -1.72 -2.92 -3.03
CA LEU A 126 -0.80 -3.02 -4.16
C LEU A 126 -0.99 -1.85 -5.12
N ALA A 127 0.05 -1.05 -5.28
CA ALA A 127 0.23 -0.18 -6.44
C ALA A 127 1.06 -0.96 -7.46
N THR A 128 0.43 -1.41 -8.55
CA THR A 128 1.02 -2.38 -9.49
C THR A 128 2.43 -2.00 -9.98
N PRO A 129 2.73 -0.75 -10.33
CA PRO A 129 4.08 -0.42 -10.81
C PRO A 129 5.16 -0.61 -9.75
N ARG A 130 4.92 -0.14 -8.51
CA ARG A 130 5.87 -0.29 -7.40
C ARG A 130 5.99 -1.73 -6.94
N GLY A 131 4.86 -2.44 -6.87
CA GLY A 131 4.85 -3.87 -6.56
C GLY A 131 5.63 -4.69 -7.59
N LEU A 132 5.49 -4.36 -8.88
CA LEU A 132 6.24 -5.02 -9.96
C LEU A 132 7.74 -4.77 -9.84
N ILE A 133 8.18 -3.54 -9.52
CA ILE A 133 9.60 -3.25 -9.27
C ILE A 133 10.11 -4.11 -8.11
N ALA A 134 9.42 -4.08 -6.97
CA ALA A 134 9.80 -4.86 -5.79
C ALA A 134 9.87 -6.36 -6.11
N PHE A 135 8.88 -6.88 -6.84
CA PHE A 135 8.82 -8.28 -7.25
C PHE A 135 10.01 -8.66 -8.14
N LEU A 136 10.23 -7.93 -9.23
CA LEU A 136 11.31 -8.24 -10.17
C LEU A 136 12.69 -8.13 -9.52
N GLU A 137 12.95 -7.07 -8.76
CA GLU A 137 14.25 -6.85 -8.12
C GLU A 137 14.60 -7.90 -7.07
N ASN A 138 13.61 -8.51 -6.41
CA ASN A 138 13.82 -9.54 -5.39
C ASN A 138 13.77 -10.98 -5.92
N ASN A 139 13.25 -11.19 -7.15
CA ASN A 139 13.04 -12.55 -7.68
C ASN A 139 13.82 -12.83 -8.97
N VAL A 140 14.55 -11.84 -9.51
CA VAL A 140 15.39 -12.04 -10.71
C VAL A 140 16.66 -12.83 -10.38
N ASN A 141 17.01 -13.78 -11.22
CA ASN A 141 18.22 -14.58 -11.14
C ASN A 141 19.36 -13.96 -11.98
N GLU A 142 20.58 -14.42 -11.76
CA GLU A 142 21.76 -13.96 -12.53
C GLU A 142 21.65 -14.24 -14.03
N ASP A 143 20.94 -15.28 -14.42
CA ASP A 143 20.66 -15.65 -15.81
C ASP A 143 19.54 -14.84 -16.48
N GLY A 144 18.98 -13.86 -15.76
CA GLY A 144 17.89 -13.00 -16.23
C GLY A 144 16.48 -13.60 -16.08
N THR A 145 16.37 -14.84 -15.65
CA THR A 145 15.05 -15.45 -15.37
C THR A 145 14.49 -14.93 -14.05
N VAL A 146 13.17 -15.06 -13.85
CA VAL A 146 12.48 -14.61 -12.65
C VAL A 146 11.80 -15.79 -11.96
N ASN A 147 12.10 -15.99 -10.68
CA ASN A 147 11.41 -16.96 -9.86
C ASN A 147 9.98 -16.52 -9.57
N ILE A 148 9.04 -17.46 -9.60
CA ILE A 148 7.64 -17.22 -9.23
C ILE A 148 7.43 -17.78 -7.82
N PRO A 149 7.20 -16.90 -6.82
CA PRO A 149 6.86 -17.30 -5.45
C PRO A 149 5.68 -18.28 -5.43
N GLU A 150 5.67 -19.16 -4.47
CA GLU A 150 4.67 -20.24 -4.39
C GLU A 150 3.23 -19.67 -4.38
N ALA A 151 3.01 -18.55 -3.68
CA ALA A 151 1.72 -17.90 -3.61
C ALA A 151 1.17 -17.43 -4.97
N LEU A 152 2.04 -17.15 -5.96
CA LEU A 152 1.63 -16.72 -7.30
C LEU A 152 1.45 -17.88 -8.29
N ARG A 153 2.07 -19.04 -8.06
CA ARG A 153 2.04 -20.15 -9.01
C ARG A 153 0.65 -20.60 -9.43
N PRO A 154 -0.36 -20.69 -8.53
CA PRO A 154 -1.72 -21.04 -8.94
C PRO A 154 -2.31 -20.08 -9.98
N TYR A 155 -1.94 -18.81 -9.94
CA TYR A 155 -2.39 -17.77 -10.87
C TYR A 155 -1.54 -17.70 -12.15
N MET A 156 -0.41 -18.39 -12.18
CA MET A 156 0.55 -18.46 -13.29
C MET A 156 0.56 -19.83 -13.98
N GLY A 157 -0.53 -20.60 -13.84
CA GLY A 157 -0.61 -21.96 -14.43
C GLY A 157 0.36 -22.98 -13.83
N GLY A 158 0.79 -22.79 -12.58
CA GLY A 158 1.74 -23.67 -11.88
C GLY A 158 3.21 -23.42 -12.23
N VAL A 159 3.51 -22.42 -13.06
CA VAL A 159 4.88 -22.10 -13.47
C VAL A 159 5.68 -21.56 -12.28
N SER A 160 6.89 -22.09 -12.09
CA SER A 160 7.78 -21.68 -10.99
C SER A 160 8.87 -20.68 -11.42
N LYS A 161 9.07 -20.50 -12.73
CA LYS A 161 10.12 -19.65 -13.30
C LYS A 161 9.69 -19.15 -14.68
N ILE A 162 10.01 -17.91 -15.03
CA ILE A 162 9.79 -17.30 -16.35
C ILE A 162 11.08 -16.66 -16.86
N GLY A 163 11.21 -16.53 -18.20
CA GLY A 163 12.38 -15.98 -18.91
C GLY A 163 13.21 -17.03 -19.61
#